data_c0b380cb0fe528f2b4b09bd98e0061e0
#
_entry.id   c0b380cb0fe528f2b4b09bd98e0061e0
#
_cell.length_a   1.000
_cell.length_b   1.000
_cell.length_c   1.000
_cell.angle_alpha   90.00
_cell.angle_beta   90.00
_cell.angle_gamma   90.00
#
_symmetry.space_group_name_H-M   'P 1'
#
loop_
_entity.id
_entity.type
_entity.pdbx_description
1 polymer ?
#
loop_
_entity_poly.entity_id
_entity_poly.type
_entity_poly.pdbx_seq_one_letter_code
_entity_poly.pdbx_strand_id
1 'polypeptide(L)'
;MILYILIIFFIFSSFFPATGNPHWFFRTADFVRLQTLFIQLILLGLFLYFEITFTAFSWILLFALIATMLYQLYKVFPYSSLFPRRRSHDASDGHVSILAGNVLQTNSCYPDFLDEVKRFDPDLVLTMESNQDWENCLSAIESDYPFSVKAPLENFYGMHLYSKKELINVEVKYQIEDDKPSIFFEYATEGNPSIFFCCLHPAPPSPTENETSKERDAELMLTGKRIRDLDKPTVVCGDMNDVVWSRTTRLFKKMTGMIDPRVGRGFFSTFHAEYFFLRFPLDHLFHTRDLYVEKMVRSKNFGSDHFAMYYEIHHKKKVSTPKNPKLNGEDREEIEELIIEGKG
;
A
#
# COMPACT_ATOMS: atom_id res chain seq x y z
N MET A 1 -2.79 -15.70 -36.53
CA MET A 1 -1.58 -14.84 -36.36
C MET A 1 -1.76 -13.81 -35.23
N ILE A 2 -2.73 -12.89 -35.27
CA ILE A 2 -2.93 -11.86 -34.22
C ILE A 2 -3.07 -12.46 -32.81
N LEU A 3 -3.87 -13.52 -32.64
CA LEU A 3 -4.07 -14.20 -31.37
C LEU A 3 -2.74 -14.68 -30.75
N TYR A 4 -1.85 -15.28 -31.54
CA TYR A 4 -0.53 -15.74 -31.09
C TYR A 4 0.34 -14.56 -30.62
N ILE A 5 0.34 -13.45 -31.37
CA ILE A 5 1.09 -12.23 -31.00
C ILE A 5 0.60 -11.70 -29.67
N LEU A 6 -0.73 -11.61 -29.46
CA LEU A 6 -1.31 -11.16 -28.20
C LEU A 6 -0.94 -12.07 -27.03
N ILE A 7 -1.04 -13.39 -27.21
CA ILE A 7 -0.66 -14.36 -26.17
C ILE A 7 0.81 -14.18 -25.80
N ILE A 8 1.71 -14.11 -26.78
CA ILE A 8 3.14 -13.92 -26.56
C ILE A 8 3.38 -12.59 -25.81
N PHE A 9 2.74 -11.51 -26.24
CA PHE A 9 2.85 -10.22 -25.57
C PHE A 9 2.44 -10.27 -24.10
N PHE A 10 1.28 -10.85 -23.78
CA PHE A 10 0.78 -10.95 -22.40
C PHE A 10 1.57 -11.95 -21.55
N ILE A 11 2.23 -12.95 -22.14
CA ILE A 11 3.19 -13.80 -21.43
C ILE A 11 4.40 -12.96 -21.02
N PHE A 12 5.06 -12.29 -21.97
CA PHE A 12 6.30 -11.55 -21.69
C PHE A 12 6.06 -10.33 -20.78
N SER A 13 5.02 -9.54 -21.02
CA SER A 13 4.70 -8.36 -20.19
C SER A 13 4.46 -8.72 -18.72
N SER A 14 3.97 -9.91 -18.44
CA SER A 14 3.76 -10.40 -17.07
C SER A 14 5.05 -10.50 -16.24
N PHE A 15 6.21 -10.56 -16.89
CA PHE A 15 7.52 -10.67 -16.25
C PHE A 15 8.29 -9.34 -16.22
N PHE A 16 7.77 -8.25 -16.79
CA PHE A 16 8.42 -6.94 -16.75
C PHE A 16 8.84 -6.51 -15.35
N PRO A 17 8.01 -6.63 -14.30
CA PRO A 17 8.43 -6.26 -12.95
C PRO A 17 9.53 -7.15 -12.36
N ALA A 18 9.71 -8.36 -12.90
CA ALA A 18 10.76 -9.27 -12.44
C ALA A 18 12.16 -8.86 -12.93
N THR A 19 12.25 -7.97 -13.92
CA THR A 19 13.55 -7.44 -14.40
C THR A 19 14.25 -6.57 -13.36
N GLY A 20 13.55 -6.09 -12.34
CA GLY A 20 14.10 -5.14 -11.38
C GLY A 20 14.22 -3.70 -11.89
N ASN A 21 13.93 -3.44 -13.17
CA ASN A 21 14.04 -2.11 -13.75
C ASN A 21 13.08 -1.13 -13.04
N PRO A 22 13.58 0.02 -12.50
CA PRO A 22 12.76 0.98 -11.76
C PRO A 22 11.86 1.85 -12.65
N HIS A 23 12.05 1.88 -13.95
CA HIS A 23 11.29 2.72 -14.88
C HIS A 23 9.79 2.37 -14.85
N TRP A 24 8.93 3.39 -14.84
CA TRP A 24 7.47 3.27 -14.71
C TRP A 24 6.85 2.24 -15.67
N PHE A 25 7.35 2.16 -16.92
CA PHE A 25 6.83 1.22 -17.92
C PHE A 25 6.90 -0.24 -17.46
N PHE A 26 8.01 -0.65 -16.84
CA PHE A 26 8.17 -2.00 -16.32
C PHE A 26 7.35 -2.22 -15.03
N ARG A 27 7.21 -1.19 -14.20
CA ARG A 27 6.44 -1.25 -12.95
C ARG A 27 4.94 -1.30 -13.18
N THR A 28 4.43 -0.67 -14.25
CA THR A 28 2.99 -0.68 -14.59
C THR A 28 2.42 -2.10 -14.69
N ALA A 29 3.20 -3.08 -15.15
CA ALA A 29 2.73 -4.45 -15.24
C ALA A 29 2.40 -5.10 -13.88
N ASP A 30 2.94 -4.62 -12.76
CA ASP A 30 2.50 -5.03 -11.41
C ASP A 30 1.11 -4.48 -11.09
N PHE A 31 0.80 -3.25 -11.47
CA PHE A 31 -0.50 -2.62 -11.20
C PHE A 31 -1.62 -3.36 -11.93
N VAL A 32 -1.45 -3.66 -13.20
CA VAL A 32 -2.48 -4.28 -14.06
C VAL A 32 -2.53 -5.82 -13.98
N ARG A 33 -1.97 -6.46 -12.96
CA ARG A 33 -1.92 -7.94 -12.85
C ARG A 33 -3.28 -8.61 -12.91
N LEU A 34 -4.29 -8.06 -12.22
CA LEU A 34 -5.63 -8.64 -12.23
C LEU A 34 -6.28 -8.52 -13.61
N GLN A 35 -6.11 -7.36 -14.26
CA GLN A 35 -6.59 -7.12 -15.61
C GLN A 35 -5.86 -8.02 -16.62
N THR A 36 -4.54 -8.16 -16.48
CA THR A 36 -3.73 -9.07 -17.31
C THR A 36 -4.18 -10.52 -17.16
N LEU A 37 -4.40 -10.98 -15.93
CA LEU A 37 -4.91 -12.33 -15.66
C LEU A 37 -6.28 -12.55 -16.32
N PHE A 38 -7.18 -11.57 -16.25
CA PHE A 38 -8.48 -11.64 -16.92
C PHE A 38 -8.36 -11.70 -18.43
N ILE A 39 -7.49 -10.87 -19.04
CA ILE A 39 -7.22 -10.92 -20.49
C ILE A 39 -6.60 -12.26 -20.88
N GLN A 40 -5.65 -12.78 -20.12
CA GLN A 40 -5.04 -14.09 -20.38
C GLN A 40 -6.07 -15.22 -20.32
N LEU A 41 -7.07 -15.14 -19.43
CA LEU A 41 -8.17 -16.11 -19.38
C LEU A 41 -9.02 -16.07 -20.66
N ILE A 42 -9.33 -14.87 -21.17
CA ILE A 42 -10.03 -14.70 -22.45
C ILE A 42 -9.20 -15.26 -23.60
N LEU A 43 -7.90 -14.92 -23.65
CA LEU A 43 -6.99 -15.41 -24.68
C LEU A 43 -6.87 -16.92 -24.65
N LEU A 44 -6.84 -17.53 -23.48
CA LEU A 44 -6.87 -18.99 -23.33
C LEU A 44 -8.14 -19.59 -23.92
N GLY A 45 -9.32 -19.03 -23.62
CA GLY A 45 -10.59 -19.48 -24.18
C GLY A 45 -10.63 -19.37 -25.72
N LEU A 46 -10.19 -18.22 -26.25
CA LEU A 46 -10.10 -18.00 -27.70
C LEU A 46 -9.09 -18.95 -28.36
N PHE A 47 -7.94 -19.18 -27.71
CA PHE A 47 -6.94 -20.11 -28.22
C PHE A 47 -7.48 -21.54 -28.34
N LEU A 48 -8.13 -22.04 -27.28
CA LEU A 48 -8.72 -23.39 -27.28
C LEU A 48 -9.89 -23.51 -28.27
N TYR A 49 -10.59 -22.44 -28.57
CA TYR A 49 -11.71 -22.43 -29.51
C TYR A 49 -11.24 -22.43 -30.98
N PHE A 50 -10.19 -21.65 -31.31
CA PHE A 50 -9.73 -21.52 -32.70
C PHE A 50 -8.64 -22.48 -33.10
N GLU A 51 -7.90 -23.06 -32.13
CA GLU A 51 -6.82 -24.01 -32.45
C GLU A 51 -7.38 -25.41 -32.61
N ILE A 52 -7.71 -25.75 -33.87
CA ILE A 52 -8.32 -27.06 -34.20
C ILE A 52 -7.25 -28.21 -34.22
N THR A 53 -6.03 -27.89 -34.66
CA THR A 53 -4.92 -28.84 -34.75
C THR A 53 -3.71 -28.36 -34.00
N PHE A 54 -3.39 -29.01 -32.89
CA PHE A 54 -2.26 -28.62 -32.05
C PHE A 54 -0.93 -29.06 -32.65
N THR A 55 -0.11 -28.08 -32.99
CA THR A 55 1.31 -28.30 -33.33
C THR A 55 2.16 -28.29 -32.06
N ALA A 56 3.44 -28.69 -32.15
CA ALA A 56 4.37 -28.59 -31.03
C ALA A 56 4.47 -27.15 -30.49
N PHE A 57 4.43 -26.14 -31.37
CA PHE A 57 4.43 -24.73 -30.99
C PHE A 57 3.16 -24.32 -30.26
N SER A 58 1.98 -24.79 -30.70
CA SER A 58 0.70 -24.52 -30.02
C SER A 58 0.69 -25.09 -28.60
N TRP A 59 1.23 -26.30 -28.41
CA TRP A 59 1.38 -26.87 -27.05
C TRP A 59 2.32 -26.08 -26.17
N ILE A 60 3.49 -25.67 -26.68
CA ILE A 60 4.42 -24.80 -25.91
C ILE A 60 3.75 -23.50 -25.49
N LEU A 61 3.04 -22.87 -26.42
CA LEU A 61 2.35 -21.60 -26.14
C LEU A 61 1.24 -21.74 -25.08
N LEU A 62 0.45 -22.82 -25.17
CA LEU A 62 -0.59 -23.17 -24.21
C LEU A 62 -0.01 -23.34 -22.80
N PHE A 63 1.02 -24.18 -22.67
CA PHE A 63 1.65 -24.41 -21.36
C PHE A 63 2.32 -23.13 -20.81
N ALA A 64 2.96 -22.31 -21.66
CA ALA A 64 3.54 -21.04 -21.25
C ALA A 64 2.46 -20.05 -20.76
N LEU A 65 1.32 -19.97 -21.46
CA LEU A 65 0.20 -19.12 -21.04
C LEU A 65 -0.36 -19.59 -19.68
N ILE A 66 -0.62 -20.89 -19.51
CA ILE A 66 -1.11 -21.45 -18.25
C ILE A 66 -0.11 -21.20 -17.10
N ALA A 67 1.18 -21.45 -17.35
CA ALA A 67 2.22 -21.21 -16.35
C ALA A 67 2.28 -19.73 -15.92
N THR A 68 2.12 -18.82 -16.89
CA THR A 68 2.08 -17.38 -16.61
C THR A 68 0.84 -16.99 -15.81
N MET A 69 -0.33 -17.54 -16.15
CA MET A 69 -1.55 -17.33 -15.37
C MET A 69 -1.41 -17.83 -13.92
N LEU A 70 -0.82 -19.01 -13.73
CA LEU A 70 -0.53 -19.54 -12.40
C LEU A 70 0.46 -18.65 -11.62
N TYR A 71 1.47 -18.11 -12.29
CA TYR A 71 2.40 -17.15 -11.69
C TYR A 71 1.69 -15.85 -11.25
N GLN A 72 0.81 -15.30 -12.09
CA GLN A 72 0.00 -14.13 -11.73
C GLN A 72 -0.92 -14.44 -10.54
N LEU A 73 -1.61 -15.58 -10.60
CA LEU A 73 -2.50 -16.02 -9.53
C LEU A 73 -1.73 -16.19 -8.20
N TYR A 74 -0.57 -16.83 -8.22
CA TYR A 74 0.29 -16.99 -7.05
C TYR A 74 0.61 -15.65 -6.37
N LYS A 75 0.84 -14.59 -7.14
CA LYS A 75 1.14 -13.25 -6.62
C LYS A 75 -0.07 -12.59 -5.94
N VAL A 76 -1.26 -12.72 -6.54
CA VAL A 76 -2.45 -11.98 -6.09
C VAL A 76 -3.37 -12.79 -5.17
N PHE A 77 -3.33 -14.12 -5.23
CA PHE A 77 -4.22 -15.01 -4.48
C PHE A 77 -4.20 -14.79 -2.95
N PRO A 78 -3.05 -14.50 -2.30
CA PRO A 78 -3.03 -14.22 -0.87
C PRO A 78 -3.94 -13.07 -0.44
N TYR A 79 -4.24 -12.13 -1.33
CA TYR A 79 -5.10 -10.97 -1.08
C TYR A 79 -6.56 -11.19 -1.48
N SER A 80 -6.92 -12.39 -1.93
CA SER A 80 -8.31 -12.75 -2.16
C SER A 80 -9.01 -13.15 -0.85
N SER A 81 -10.34 -12.99 -0.81
CA SER A 81 -11.14 -13.48 0.31
C SER A 81 -11.20 -15.01 0.42
N LEU A 82 -10.72 -15.73 -0.60
CA LEU A 82 -10.63 -17.20 -0.61
C LEU A 82 -9.37 -17.71 0.11
N PHE A 83 -8.37 -16.85 0.32
CA PHE A 83 -7.17 -17.25 1.05
C PHE A 83 -7.44 -17.32 2.56
N PRO A 84 -6.87 -18.29 3.29
CA PRO A 84 -7.10 -18.43 4.72
C PRO A 84 -6.74 -17.16 5.50
N ARG A 85 -7.74 -16.61 6.22
CA ARG A 85 -7.55 -15.45 7.08
C ARG A 85 -6.85 -15.86 8.38
N ARG A 86 -5.83 -15.14 8.77
CA ARG A 86 -5.26 -15.26 10.12
C ARG A 86 -6.22 -14.60 11.11
N ARG A 87 -6.84 -15.42 12.00
CA ARG A 87 -7.65 -14.90 13.10
C ARG A 87 -6.77 -14.70 14.32
N SER A 88 -6.90 -13.57 15.00
CA SER A 88 -6.37 -13.37 16.35
C SER A 88 -7.56 -13.34 17.31
N HIS A 89 -7.52 -14.15 18.35
CA HIS A 89 -8.61 -14.25 19.32
C HIS A 89 -8.26 -13.62 20.68
N ASP A 90 -7.01 -13.21 20.87
CA ASP A 90 -6.51 -12.68 22.16
C ASP A 90 -6.24 -11.17 22.04
N ALA A 91 -7.32 -10.39 21.98
CA ALA A 91 -7.25 -8.93 22.08
C ALA A 91 -6.91 -8.49 23.51
N SER A 92 -6.04 -7.50 23.67
CA SER A 92 -5.97 -6.71 24.90
C SER A 92 -7.06 -5.64 24.90
N ASP A 93 -7.43 -5.18 26.08
CA ASP A 93 -8.23 -3.98 26.22
C ASP A 93 -7.40 -2.78 25.72
N GLY A 94 -8.00 -1.90 24.97
CA GLY A 94 -7.32 -0.76 24.35
C GLY A 94 -6.98 -1.00 22.87
N HIS A 95 -7.44 -0.12 22.04
CA HIS A 95 -7.23 -0.10 20.60
C HIS A 95 -6.94 1.33 20.13
N VAL A 96 -6.50 1.47 18.91
CA VAL A 96 -6.45 2.74 18.18
C VAL A 96 -7.09 2.55 16.81
N SER A 97 -7.88 3.53 16.41
CA SER A 97 -8.49 3.55 15.09
C SER A 97 -7.93 4.70 14.26
N ILE A 98 -7.76 4.46 12.97
CA ILE A 98 -7.28 5.45 12.01
C ILE A 98 -8.11 5.42 10.74
N LEU A 99 -8.51 6.61 10.28
CA LEU A 99 -9.00 6.85 8.92
C LEU A 99 -7.88 7.52 8.14
N ALA A 100 -7.34 6.82 7.13
CA ALA A 100 -6.28 7.32 6.27
C ALA A 100 -6.79 7.43 4.84
N GLY A 101 -6.59 8.57 4.18
CA GLY A 101 -7.04 8.78 2.81
C GLY A 101 -6.21 9.82 2.07
N ASN A 102 -5.91 9.48 0.80
CA ASN A 102 -5.52 10.47 -0.19
C ASN A 102 -6.78 11.23 -0.59
N VAL A 103 -6.81 12.54 -0.29
CA VAL A 103 -8.02 13.37 -0.45
C VAL A 103 -8.08 14.05 -1.81
N LEU A 104 -7.04 13.94 -2.62
CA LEU A 104 -6.82 14.61 -3.90
C LEU A 104 -6.85 16.14 -3.73
N GLN A 105 -5.72 16.80 -3.90
CA GLN A 105 -5.55 18.23 -3.66
C GLN A 105 -6.59 19.10 -4.39
N THR A 106 -6.98 18.70 -5.60
CA THR A 106 -7.96 19.43 -6.43
C THR A 106 -9.42 19.11 -6.12
N ASN A 107 -9.68 18.15 -5.22
CA ASN A 107 -11.02 17.78 -4.81
C ASN A 107 -11.58 18.82 -3.83
N SER A 108 -12.78 19.33 -4.14
CA SER A 108 -13.52 20.31 -3.33
C SER A 108 -14.75 19.73 -2.63
N CYS A 109 -14.97 18.41 -2.67
CA CYS A 109 -16.06 17.73 -1.96
C CYS A 109 -15.73 17.54 -0.46
N TYR A 110 -15.30 18.62 0.19
CA TYR A 110 -14.90 18.62 1.59
C TYR A 110 -15.95 18.04 2.55
N PRO A 111 -17.26 18.38 2.42
CA PRO A 111 -18.29 17.86 3.33
C PRO A 111 -18.39 16.34 3.30
N ASP A 112 -18.19 15.72 2.13
CA ASP A 112 -18.32 14.28 1.97
C ASP A 112 -17.20 13.53 2.73
N PHE A 113 -15.98 14.10 2.75
CA PHE A 113 -14.89 13.54 3.57
C PHE A 113 -15.14 13.74 5.07
N LEU A 114 -15.61 14.92 5.48
CA LEU A 114 -15.98 15.19 6.87
C LEU A 114 -17.11 14.27 7.36
N ASP A 115 -18.05 13.91 6.49
CA ASP A 115 -19.10 12.93 6.81
C ASP A 115 -18.52 11.52 7.00
N GLU A 116 -17.48 11.13 6.25
CA GLU A 116 -16.78 9.87 6.49
C GLU A 116 -16.00 9.90 7.82
N VAL A 117 -15.36 11.03 8.17
CA VAL A 117 -14.73 11.21 9.50
C VAL A 117 -15.76 11.03 10.62
N LYS A 118 -16.92 11.68 10.52
CA LYS A 118 -18.01 11.54 11.50
C LYS A 118 -18.55 10.13 11.55
N ARG A 119 -18.71 9.47 10.39
CA ARG A 119 -19.25 8.11 10.30
C ARG A 119 -18.38 7.08 11.00
N PHE A 120 -17.07 7.20 10.86
CA PHE A 120 -16.12 6.27 11.46
C PHE A 120 -15.69 6.67 12.87
N ASP A 121 -15.72 7.95 13.19
CA ASP A 121 -15.28 8.55 14.47
C ASP A 121 -13.92 7.99 14.94
N PRO A 122 -12.87 8.00 14.08
CA PRO A 122 -11.59 7.39 14.39
C PRO A 122 -10.84 8.16 15.49
N ASP A 123 -9.82 7.53 16.09
CA ASP A 123 -8.90 8.22 17.02
C ASP A 123 -7.92 9.12 16.25
N LEU A 124 -7.56 8.71 15.02
CA LEU A 124 -6.61 9.39 14.14
C LEU A 124 -7.23 9.61 12.75
N VAL A 125 -7.06 10.80 12.19
CA VAL A 125 -7.40 11.12 10.80
C VAL A 125 -6.11 11.53 10.09
N LEU A 126 -5.73 10.77 9.06
CA LEU A 126 -4.58 11.06 8.20
C LEU A 126 -5.09 11.43 6.81
N THR A 127 -4.69 12.59 6.30
CA THR A 127 -4.91 12.99 4.91
C THR A 127 -3.59 13.14 4.17
N MET A 128 -3.58 12.75 2.92
CA MET A 128 -2.50 12.92 1.95
C MET A 128 -3.02 13.69 0.75
N GLU A 129 -2.17 14.36 0.01
CA GLU A 129 -2.51 15.36 -1.01
C GLU A 129 -3.38 16.49 -0.44
N SER A 130 -3.07 16.94 0.75
CA SER A 130 -3.85 17.98 1.42
C SER A 130 -3.07 19.29 1.52
N ASN A 131 -3.59 20.32 0.84
CA ASN A 131 -3.05 21.68 0.78
C ASN A 131 -3.67 22.60 1.82
N GLN A 132 -3.46 23.92 1.68
CA GLN A 132 -4.02 24.91 2.59
C GLN A 132 -5.55 24.94 2.57
N ASP A 133 -6.21 24.69 1.45
CA ASP A 133 -7.67 24.65 1.37
C ASP A 133 -8.22 23.45 2.15
N TRP A 134 -7.57 22.31 2.07
CA TRP A 134 -7.88 21.13 2.88
C TRP A 134 -7.64 21.41 4.37
N GLU A 135 -6.55 22.09 4.76
CA GLU A 135 -6.32 22.49 6.14
C GLU A 135 -7.44 23.37 6.68
N ASN A 136 -7.87 24.38 5.89
CA ASN A 136 -8.97 25.26 6.25
C ASN A 136 -10.28 24.47 6.45
N CYS A 137 -10.55 23.49 5.61
CA CYS A 137 -11.72 22.63 5.75
C CYS A 137 -11.63 21.74 7.00
N LEU A 138 -10.49 21.09 7.20
CA LEU A 138 -10.26 20.17 8.32
C LEU A 138 -10.25 20.91 9.69
N SER A 139 -10.13 22.23 9.72
CA SER A 139 -10.31 23.01 10.96
C SER A 139 -11.66 22.75 11.64
N ALA A 140 -12.67 22.32 10.86
CA ALA A 140 -14.00 21.96 11.37
C ALA A 140 -14.00 20.77 12.35
N ILE A 141 -12.98 19.91 12.32
CA ILE A 141 -12.87 18.76 13.23
C ILE A 141 -11.93 19.02 14.43
N GLU A 142 -11.26 20.17 14.51
CA GLU A 142 -10.25 20.44 15.54
C GLU A 142 -10.82 20.47 16.97
N SER A 143 -12.13 20.76 17.13
CA SER A 143 -12.79 20.65 18.44
C SER A 143 -12.80 19.22 18.97
N ASP A 144 -12.95 18.22 18.09
CA ASP A 144 -12.99 16.81 18.43
C ASP A 144 -11.59 16.16 18.36
N TYR A 145 -10.68 16.76 17.58
CA TYR A 145 -9.29 16.34 17.35
C TYR A 145 -8.32 17.47 17.71
N PRO A 146 -8.11 17.77 19.01
CA PRO A 146 -7.36 18.96 19.44
C PRO A 146 -5.86 18.91 19.18
N PHE A 147 -5.33 17.76 18.79
CA PHE A 147 -3.91 17.59 18.47
C PHE A 147 -3.73 17.35 16.98
N SER A 148 -2.84 18.09 16.35
CA SER A 148 -2.61 17.96 14.91
C SER A 148 -1.15 18.12 14.51
N VAL A 149 -0.78 17.51 13.39
CA VAL A 149 0.47 17.76 12.67
C VAL A 149 0.08 18.19 11.26
N LYS A 150 0.56 19.36 10.84
CA LYS A 150 0.13 19.99 9.61
C LYS A 150 1.34 20.29 8.75
N ALA A 151 1.32 19.79 7.53
CA ALA A 151 2.31 20.02 6.49
C ALA A 151 1.58 20.28 5.15
N PRO A 152 0.84 21.42 5.02
CA PRO A 152 0.16 21.76 3.79
C PRO A 152 1.18 22.05 2.68
N LEU A 153 0.98 21.46 1.50
CA LEU A 153 1.80 21.71 0.32
C LEU A 153 0.92 21.80 -0.93
N GLU A 154 1.33 22.63 -1.88
CA GLU A 154 0.59 22.84 -3.14
C GLU A 154 1.11 21.95 -4.29
N ASN A 155 1.85 20.90 -3.97
CA ASN A 155 2.52 20.00 -4.91
C ASN A 155 1.98 18.56 -4.88
N PHE A 156 0.76 18.35 -4.36
CA PHE A 156 0.12 17.03 -4.18
C PHE A 156 0.77 16.13 -3.11
N TYR A 157 1.71 16.65 -2.28
CA TYR A 157 2.36 15.86 -1.21
C TYR A 157 2.08 16.39 0.20
N GLY A 158 1.25 17.40 0.34
CA GLY A 158 0.85 17.87 1.67
C GLY A 158 0.18 16.77 2.50
N MET A 159 0.44 16.76 3.80
CA MET A 159 -0.09 15.79 4.74
C MET A 159 -0.62 16.47 6.00
N HIS A 160 -1.77 15.99 6.50
CA HIS A 160 -2.29 16.39 7.80
C HIS A 160 -2.63 15.15 8.63
N LEU A 161 -2.31 15.24 9.90
CA LEU A 161 -2.68 14.25 10.91
C LEU A 161 -3.45 14.96 12.03
N TYR A 162 -4.63 14.47 12.34
CA TYR A 162 -5.46 14.93 13.45
C TYR A 162 -5.66 13.80 14.44
N SER A 163 -5.64 14.10 15.74
CA SER A 163 -5.70 13.12 16.82
C SER A 163 -6.61 13.58 17.97
N LYS A 164 -7.36 12.64 18.52
CA LYS A 164 -8.16 12.87 19.76
C LYS A 164 -7.28 12.93 21.00
N LYS A 165 -6.10 12.33 21.00
CA LYS A 165 -5.15 12.31 22.12
C LYS A 165 -3.82 12.93 21.71
N GLU A 166 -3.08 13.41 22.71
CA GLU A 166 -1.74 13.96 22.49
C GLU A 166 -0.81 12.95 21.82
N LEU A 167 -0.06 13.43 20.83
CA LEU A 167 0.94 12.65 20.10
C LEU A 167 2.31 12.82 20.75
N ILE A 168 3.06 11.73 20.82
CA ILE A 168 4.37 11.68 21.46
C ILE A 168 5.46 11.56 20.39
N ASN A 169 6.59 12.23 20.60
CA ASN A 169 7.77 12.14 19.72
C ASN A 169 7.43 12.38 18.23
N VAL A 170 6.69 13.45 17.98
CA VAL A 170 6.28 13.82 16.62
C VAL A 170 7.46 14.32 15.81
N GLU A 171 7.65 13.74 14.62
CA GLU A 171 8.66 14.16 13.66
C GLU A 171 8.05 14.24 12.25
N VAL A 172 8.25 15.35 11.56
CA VAL A 172 8.02 15.48 10.12
C VAL A 172 9.36 15.39 9.43
N LYS A 173 9.54 14.41 8.55
CA LYS A 173 10.82 14.17 7.86
C LYS A 173 10.63 14.17 6.36
N TYR A 174 11.59 14.73 5.67
CA TYR A 174 11.80 14.69 4.23
C TYR A 174 12.95 13.70 3.98
N GLN A 175 12.61 12.42 3.79
CA GLN A 175 13.59 11.33 3.87
C GLN A 175 14.47 11.23 2.61
N ILE A 176 13.90 11.46 1.45
CA ILE A 176 14.54 11.35 0.13
C ILE A 176 14.42 12.67 -0.62
N GLU A 177 13.19 13.12 -0.84
CA GLU A 177 12.90 14.35 -1.56
C GLU A 177 12.52 15.44 -0.53
N ASP A 178 13.00 16.65 -0.71
CA ASP A 178 12.89 17.74 0.28
C ASP A 178 11.52 18.43 0.27
N ASP A 179 10.63 18.01 -0.62
CA ASP A 179 9.26 18.50 -0.76
C ASP A 179 8.19 17.43 -0.50
N LYS A 180 8.57 16.23 -0.02
CA LYS A 180 7.65 15.12 0.28
C LYS A 180 7.79 14.69 1.75
N PRO A 181 6.85 15.12 2.62
CA PRO A 181 6.91 14.84 4.05
C PRO A 181 6.48 13.41 4.36
N SER A 182 7.13 12.83 5.36
CA SER A 182 6.67 11.65 6.11
C SER A 182 6.43 12.04 7.55
N ILE A 183 5.34 11.59 8.17
CA ILE A 183 5.00 11.90 9.56
C ILE A 183 5.27 10.67 10.42
N PHE A 184 6.05 10.86 11.50
CA PHE A 184 6.37 9.83 12.49
C PHE A 184 5.91 10.30 13.86
N PHE A 185 5.30 9.42 14.64
CA PHE A 185 4.84 9.73 15.99
C PHE A 185 4.59 8.46 16.80
N GLU A 186 4.41 8.62 18.10
CA GLU A 186 3.92 7.56 18.97
C GLU A 186 2.52 7.91 19.48
N TYR A 187 1.66 6.90 19.54
CA TYR A 187 0.30 7.01 20.08
C TYR A 187 0.18 6.14 21.34
N ALA A 188 -0.17 6.77 22.47
CA ALA A 188 -0.34 6.08 23.73
C ALA A 188 -1.65 5.27 23.74
N THR A 189 -1.56 3.98 24.05
CA THR A 189 -2.70 3.09 24.22
C THR A 189 -2.84 2.68 25.68
N GLU A 190 -4.07 2.63 26.22
CA GLU A 190 -4.31 2.34 27.63
C GLU A 190 -3.88 0.91 28.00
N GLY A 191 -3.07 0.78 29.03
CA GLY A 191 -2.62 -0.51 29.54
C GLY A 191 -1.66 -1.28 28.64
N ASN A 192 -1.17 -0.67 27.55
CA ASN A 192 -0.28 -1.28 26.57
C ASN A 192 0.87 -0.35 26.20
N PRO A 193 1.95 -0.85 25.60
CA PRO A 193 3.00 -0.01 25.04
C PRO A 193 2.45 0.98 23.99
N SER A 194 3.09 2.15 23.83
CA SER A 194 2.77 3.06 22.73
C SER A 194 2.99 2.41 21.38
N ILE A 195 2.18 2.76 20.40
CA ILE A 195 2.34 2.32 19.02
C ILE A 195 3.09 3.41 18.26
N PHE A 196 4.17 3.04 17.59
CA PHE A 196 4.88 3.93 16.68
C PHE A 196 4.22 3.90 15.30
N PHE A 197 3.90 5.08 14.78
CA PHE A 197 3.31 5.25 13.45
C PHE A 197 4.31 5.85 12.47
N CYS A 198 4.32 5.34 11.26
CA CYS A 198 5.01 5.88 10.10
C CYS A 198 3.97 6.14 9.01
N CYS A 199 3.66 7.42 8.76
CA CYS A 199 2.73 7.83 7.72
C CYS A 199 3.54 8.31 6.51
N LEU A 200 3.37 7.64 5.37
CA LEU A 200 4.19 7.83 4.16
C LEU A 200 3.30 8.18 2.97
N HIS A 201 3.84 9.03 2.09
CA HIS A 201 3.26 9.30 0.78
C HIS A 201 4.39 9.58 -0.24
N PRO A 202 5.17 8.56 -0.65
CA PRO A 202 6.22 8.72 -1.63
C PRO A 202 5.67 8.91 -3.06
N ALA A 203 6.45 9.56 -3.92
CA ALA A 203 6.05 9.81 -5.31
C ALA A 203 5.86 8.52 -6.13
N PRO A 204 4.84 8.44 -7.00
CA PRO A 204 4.67 7.32 -7.91
C PRO A 204 5.70 7.34 -9.05
N PRO A 205 6.12 6.17 -9.55
CA PRO A 205 6.76 6.12 -10.85
C PRO A 205 5.72 6.36 -11.94
N SER A 206 5.79 7.49 -12.63
CA SER A 206 4.86 7.87 -13.68
C SER A 206 5.53 8.70 -14.77
N PRO A 207 4.96 8.78 -16.00
CA PRO A 207 5.50 9.64 -17.04
C PRO A 207 5.42 11.15 -16.72
N THR A 208 4.60 11.53 -15.75
CA THR A 208 4.28 12.93 -15.40
C THR A 208 4.95 13.40 -14.11
N GLU A 209 5.56 12.47 -13.36
CA GLU A 209 6.25 12.73 -12.11
C GLU A 209 7.66 12.12 -12.15
N ASN A 210 7.98 11.14 -11.29
CA ASN A 210 9.26 10.47 -11.32
C ASN A 210 9.27 9.36 -12.38
N GLU A 211 10.16 9.42 -13.37
CA GLU A 211 10.26 8.36 -14.41
C GLU A 211 10.59 6.99 -13.83
N THR A 212 11.14 6.96 -12.62
CA THR A 212 11.55 5.74 -11.94
C THR A 212 10.94 5.64 -10.53
N SER A 213 10.93 4.43 -9.98
CA SER A 213 10.47 4.17 -8.61
C SER A 213 11.59 4.31 -7.56
N LYS A 214 12.75 4.87 -7.91
CA LYS A 214 13.95 4.85 -7.05
C LYS A 214 13.72 5.59 -5.73
N GLU A 215 13.17 6.78 -5.80
CA GLU A 215 12.91 7.65 -4.64
C GLU A 215 11.89 6.99 -3.70
N ARG A 216 10.78 6.49 -4.25
CA ARG A 216 9.75 5.74 -3.52
C ARG A 216 10.31 4.48 -2.85
N ASP A 217 11.03 3.69 -3.63
CA ASP A 217 11.59 2.42 -3.16
C ASP A 217 12.62 2.67 -2.04
N ALA A 218 13.45 3.73 -2.15
CA ALA A 218 14.41 4.15 -1.13
C ALA A 218 13.73 4.61 0.16
N GLU A 219 12.67 5.43 0.07
CA GLU A 219 11.93 5.90 1.25
C GLU A 219 11.35 4.73 2.05
N LEU A 220 10.78 3.75 1.35
CA LEU A 220 10.24 2.55 1.98
C LEU A 220 11.35 1.73 2.65
N MET A 221 12.53 1.59 2.02
CA MET A 221 13.67 0.88 2.61
C MET A 221 14.27 1.62 3.81
N LEU A 222 14.37 2.95 3.78
CA LEU A 222 14.83 3.75 4.93
C LEU A 222 13.88 3.60 6.13
N THR A 223 12.57 3.71 5.86
CA THR A 223 11.55 3.46 6.89
C THR A 223 11.65 2.03 7.44
N GLY A 224 11.89 1.04 6.58
CA GLY A 224 12.12 -0.34 7.00
C GLY A 224 13.36 -0.52 7.87
N LYS A 225 14.47 0.16 7.61
CA LYS A 225 15.66 0.18 8.48
C LYS A 225 15.31 0.76 9.84
N ARG A 226 14.66 1.91 9.89
CA ARG A 226 14.23 2.54 11.13
C ARG A 226 13.37 1.59 11.99
N ILE A 227 12.41 0.90 11.38
CA ILE A 227 11.53 -0.05 12.09
C ILE A 227 12.32 -1.22 12.66
N ARG A 228 13.32 -1.73 11.94
CA ARG A 228 14.16 -2.83 12.43
C ARG A 228 14.97 -2.48 13.69
N ASP A 229 15.31 -1.22 13.86
CA ASP A 229 16.07 -0.71 15.01
C ASP A 229 15.14 -0.38 16.19
N LEU A 230 13.81 -0.36 15.96
CA LEU A 230 12.80 -0.12 17.00
C LEU A 230 12.31 -1.46 17.57
N ASP A 231 12.31 -1.57 18.90
CA ASP A 231 11.69 -2.69 19.63
C ASP A 231 10.32 -2.24 20.18
N LYS A 232 9.44 -1.77 19.28
CA LYS A 232 8.12 -1.23 19.60
C LYS A 232 7.05 -1.72 18.65
N PRO A 233 5.79 -1.86 19.11
CA PRO A 233 4.64 -2.02 18.24
C PRO A 233 4.61 -0.90 17.20
N THR A 234 4.56 -1.26 15.92
CA THR A 234 4.71 -0.29 14.84
C THR A 234 3.64 -0.49 13.77
N VAL A 235 3.11 0.61 13.26
CA VAL A 235 2.20 0.70 12.11
C VAL A 235 2.85 1.56 11.05
N VAL A 236 2.82 1.11 9.81
CA VAL A 236 3.16 1.91 8.62
C VAL A 236 1.89 2.05 7.80
N CYS A 237 1.49 3.26 7.47
CA CYS A 237 0.28 3.50 6.68
C CYS A 237 0.44 4.70 5.76
N GLY A 238 -0.39 4.74 4.72
CA GLY A 238 -0.48 5.82 3.75
C GLY A 238 -0.59 5.30 2.33
N ASP A 239 -0.59 6.21 1.38
CA ASP A 239 -0.53 5.91 -0.04
C ASP A 239 0.93 5.63 -0.43
N MET A 240 1.24 4.37 -0.67
CA MET A 240 2.61 3.94 -1.02
C MET A 240 2.89 4.05 -2.51
N ASN A 241 1.89 4.46 -3.30
CA ASN A 241 2.00 4.52 -4.76
C ASN A 241 2.59 3.23 -5.37
N ASP A 242 2.28 2.09 -4.74
CA ASP A 242 2.71 0.75 -5.15
C ASP A 242 1.64 -0.28 -4.81
N VAL A 243 1.70 -1.44 -5.46
CA VAL A 243 0.78 -2.53 -5.15
C VAL A 243 1.41 -3.53 -4.18
N VAL A 244 0.56 -4.18 -3.38
CA VAL A 244 1.00 -5.04 -2.26
C VAL A 244 1.81 -6.26 -2.67
N TRP A 245 1.73 -6.69 -3.90
CA TRP A 245 2.45 -7.84 -4.47
C TRP A 245 3.70 -7.45 -5.24
N SER A 246 4.06 -6.17 -5.31
CA SER A 246 5.28 -5.70 -5.96
C SER A 246 6.55 -6.27 -5.32
N ARG A 247 7.67 -6.15 -6.03
CA ARG A 247 8.98 -6.58 -5.52
C ARG A 247 9.36 -5.78 -4.27
N THR A 248 9.25 -4.46 -4.33
CA THR A 248 9.66 -3.55 -3.25
C THR A 248 8.81 -3.75 -2.00
N THR A 249 7.48 -3.80 -2.12
CA THR A 249 6.59 -4.04 -0.97
C THR A 249 6.85 -5.42 -0.34
N ARG A 250 7.16 -6.44 -1.14
CA ARG A 250 7.53 -7.77 -0.59
C ARG A 250 8.87 -7.76 0.11
N LEU A 251 9.87 -7.03 -0.42
CA LEU A 251 11.17 -6.85 0.22
C LEU A 251 11.02 -6.11 1.55
N PHE A 252 10.24 -5.03 1.59
CA PHE A 252 9.90 -4.32 2.82
C PHE A 252 9.27 -5.24 3.89
N LYS A 253 8.27 -6.04 3.52
CA LYS A 253 7.65 -7.01 4.45
C LYS A 253 8.63 -8.11 4.88
N LYS A 254 9.50 -8.57 4.00
CA LYS A 254 10.56 -9.53 4.33
C LYS A 254 11.57 -8.92 5.30
N MET A 255 11.98 -7.68 5.05
CA MET A 255 12.93 -6.94 5.87
C MET A 255 12.42 -6.69 7.29
N THR A 256 11.18 -6.21 7.41
CA THR A 256 10.59 -5.77 8.68
C THR A 256 9.84 -6.87 9.43
N GLY A 257 9.45 -7.94 8.73
CA GLY A 257 8.55 -8.96 9.28
C GLY A 257 7.12 -8.49 9.52
N MET A 258 6.77 -7.30 9.02
CA MET A 258 5.43 -6.73 9.15
C MET A 258 4.37 -7.55 8.42
N ILE A 259 3.16 -7.46 8.93
CA ILE A 259 1.98 -8.16 8.42
C ILE A 259 1.11 -7.17 7.64
N ASP A 260 0.63 -7.62 6.49
CA ASP A 260 -0.42 -6.94 5.74
C ASP A 260 -1.79 -7.50 6.16
N PRO A 261 -2.67 -6.67 6.74
CA PRO A 261 -3.96 -7.14 7.23
C PRO A 261 -4.94 -7.54 6.12
N ARG A 262 -4.67 -7.20 4.84
CA ARG A 262 -5.50 -7.60 3.69
C ARG A 262 -5.43 -9.08 3.37
N VAL A 263 -4.39 -9.78 3.81
CA VAL A 263 -4.21 -11.22 3.53
C VAL A 263 -5.42 -12.02 4.00
N GLY A 264 -6.11 -12.66 3.06
CA GLY A 264 -7.33 -13.43 3.30
C GLY A 264 -8.59 -12.60 3.58
N ARG A 265 -8.57 -11.27 3.32
CA ARG A 265 -9.74 -10.40 3.53
C ARG A 265 -10.27 -9.76 2.26
N GLY A 266 -9.47 -9.70 1.19
CA GLY A 266 -9.81 -9.05 -0.07
C GLY A 266 -8.76 -8.02 -0.49
N PHE A 267 -8.87 -7.56 -1.72
CA PHE A 267 -7.90 -6.64 -2.32
C PHE A 267 -7.94 -5.24 -1.70
N PHE A 268 -9.11 -4.77 -1.28
CA PHE A 268 -9.33 -3.41 -0.79
C PHE A 268 -8.67 -2.37 -1.71
N SER A 269 -8.96 -2.48 -3.01
CA SER A 269 -8.44 -1.53 -4.01
C SER A 269 -8.99 -0.13 -3.71
N THR A 270 -8.10 0.82 -3.52
CA THR A 270 -8.42 2.21 -3.14
C THR A 270 -8.39 3.16 -4.31
N PHE A 271 -7.49 3.00 -5.23
CA PHE A 271 -7.34 3.75 -6.47
C PHE A 271 -7.76 2.88 -7.67
N HIS A 272 -8.47 3.29 -8.71
CA HIS A 272 -9.14 4.56 -8.93
C HIS A 272 -10.59 4.47 -8.44
N ALA A 273 -11.05 5.43 -7.67
CA ALA A 273 -12.40 5.38 -7.09
C ALA A 273 -13.51 5.43 -8.14
N GLU A 274 -13.30 6.16 -9.24
CA GLU A 274 -14.30 6.30 -10.32
C GLU A 274 -14.25 5.16 -11.33
N TYR A 275 -13.05 4.66 -11.69
CA TYR A 275 -12.89 3.68 -12.76
C TYR A 275 -12.77 2.26 -12.20
N PHE A 276 -13.87 1.52 -12.21
CA PHE A 276 -13.94 0.16 -11.65
C PHE A 276 -12.87 -0.80 -12.23
N PHE A 277 -12.57 -0.70 -13.52
CA PHE A 277 -11.60 -1.59 -14.18
C PHE A 277 -10.13 -1.23 -13.91
N LEU A 278 -9.87 -0.01 -13.41
CA LEU A 278 -8.54 0.50 -13.10
C LEU A 278 -8.35 0.68 -11.60
N ARG A 279 -8.82 -0.28 -10.80
CA ARG A 279 -8.71 -0.23 -9.35
C ARG A 279 -7.53 -1.03 -8.86
N PHE A 280 -6.65 -0.35 -8.11
CA PHE A 280 -5.44 -0.89 -7.52
C PHE A 280 -5.40 -0.64 -6.01
N PRO A 281 -4.78 -1.54 -5.21
CA PRO A 281 -4.60 -1.33 -3.78
C PRO A 281 -3.32 -0.54 -3.52
N LEU A 282 -3.37 0.81 -3.54
CA LEU A 282 -2.22 1.70 -3.36
C LEU A 282 -2.05 2.16 -1.92
N ASP A 283 -3.17 2.36 -1.19
CA ASP A 283 -3.14 2.75 0.21
C ASP A 283 -2.90 1.52 1.08
N HIS A 284 -1.80 1.53 1.81
CA HIS A 284 -1.35 0.40 2.60
C HIS A 284 -1.46 0.66 4.09
N LEU A 285 -1.64 -0.40 4.85
CA LEU A 285 -1.31 -0.47 6.25
C LEU A 285 -0.54 -1.77 6.50
N PHE A 286 0.63 -1.65 7.13
CA PHE A 286 1.40 -2.77 7.65
C PHE A 286 1.55 -2.61 9.16
N HIS A 287 1.59 -3.72 9.88
CA HIS A 287 1.76 -3.70 11.33
C HIS A 287 2.71 -4.79 11.81
N THR A 288 3.34 -4.56 12.95
CA THR A 288 4.18 -5.55 13.62
C THR A 288 3.36 -6.72 14.16
N ARG A 289 4.02 -7.83 14.52
CA ARG A 289 3.34 -9.09 14.89
C ARG A 289 2.62 -9.05 16.23
N ASP A 290 2.94 -8.10 17.09
CA ASP A 290 2.32 -7.81 18.39
C ASP A 290 1.00 -7.04 18.26
N LEU A 291 0.72 -6.54 17.06
CA LEU A 291 -0.55 -5.92 16.72
C LEU A 291 -1.39 -6.84 15.83
N TYR A 292 -2.69 -6.52 15.72
CA TYR A 292 -3.58 -7.05 14.70
C TYR A 292 -4.66 -6.02 14.35
N VAL A 293 -5.15 -6.10 13.11
CA VAL A 293 -6.24 -5.26 12.64
C VAL A 293 -7.54 -6.05 12.75
N GLU A 294 -8.44 -5.62 13.66
CA GLU A 294 -9.74 -6.25 13.85
C GLU A 294 -10.68 -5.87 12.70
N LYS A 295 -10.85 -4.59 12.47
CA LYS A 295 -11.75 -4.04 11.47
C LYS A 295 -10.96 -3.28 10.41
N MET A 296 -11.37 -3.46 9.16
CA MET A 296 -10.81 -2.78 8.00
C MET A 296 -11.96 -2.50 7.03
N VAL A 297 -12.20 -1.23 6.73
CA VAL A 297 -13.34 -0.78 5.91
C VAL A 297 -12.89 0.30 4.95
N ARG A 298 -13.28 0.15 3.70
CA ARG A 298 -13.13 1.20 2.69
C ARG A 298 -14.27 2.22 2.83
N SER A 299 -13.95 3.51 2.74
CA SER A 299 -14.93 4.60 2.76
C SER A 299 -15.90 4.53 1.57
N LYS A 300 -16.91 5.37 1.60
CA LYS A 300 -17.62 5.77 0.38
C LYS A 300 -16.70 6.66 -0.47
N ASN A 301 -17.07 6.87 -1.74
CA ASN A 301 -16.43 7.90 -2.55
C ASN A 301 -16.82 9.27 -1.99
N PHE A 302 -15.83 10.15 -1.83
CA PHE A 302 -15.96 11.51 -1.33
C PHE A 302 -15.36 12.54 -2.30
N GLY A 303 -15.34 12.21 -3.61
CA GLY A 303 -14.84 13.09 -4.66
C GLY A 303 -13.35 12.94 -4.99
N SER A 304 -12.59 12.21 -4.19
CA SER A 304 -11.21 11.84 -4.52
C SER A 304 -11.19 10.67 -5.53
N ASP A 305 -10.11 10.55 -6.26
CA ASP A 305 -9.78 9.36 -7.06
C ASP A 305 -9.32 8.18 -6.18
N HIS A 306 -9.11 8.40 -4.87
CA HIS A 306 -8.91 7.38 -3.87
C HIS A 306 -10.13 7.21 -2.95
N PHE A 307 -10.29 6.01 -2.40
CA PHE A 307 -11.11 5.75 -1.22
C PHE A 307 -10.24 5.81 0.02
N ALA A 308 -10.71 6.46 1.08
CA ALA A 308 -10.06 6.37 2.38
C ALA A 308 -10.27 4.98 3.00
N MET A 309 -9.34 4.59 3.88
CA MET A 309 -9.38 3.32 4.60
C MET A 309 -9.47 3.54 6.10
N TYR A 310 -10.47 2.94 6.72
CA TYR A 310 -10.60 2.87 8.17
C TYR A 310 -10.00 1.56 8.69
N TYR A 311 -9.20 1.66 9.75
CA TYR A 311 -8.61 0.52 10.44
C TYR A 311 -8.81 0.64 11.94
N GLU A 312 -9.11 -0.49 12.59
CA GLU A 312 -9.14 -0.64 14.04
C GLU A 312 -8.04 -1.63 14.45
N ILE A 313 -7.09 -1.14 15.24
CA ILE A 313 -5.82 -1.80 15.53
C ILE A 313 -5.76 -2.11 17.02
N HIS A 314 -5.50 -3.35 17.36
CA HIS A 314 -5.42 -3.84 18.74
C HIS A 314 -4.05 -4.44 19.05
N HIS A 315 -3.66 -4.40 20.30
CA HIS A 315 -2.55 -5.20 20.82
C HIS A 315 -2.96 -6.65 21.04
N LYS A 316 -2.03 -7.59 20.87
CA LYS A 316 -2.19 -8.99 21.25
C LYS A 316 -1.77 -9.20 22.69
N LYS A 317 -2.53 -9.98 23.48
CA LYS A 317 -2.22 -10.29 24.89
C LYS A 317 -0.93 -11.10 25.06
N LYS A 318 -0.61 -11.97 24.11
CA LYS A 318 0.59 -12.82 24.13
C LYS A 318 1.36 -12.67 22.82
N VAL A 319 2.54 -12.13 22.89
CA VAL A 319 3.49 -12.12 21.78
C VAL A 319 4.76 -12.82 22.21
N SER A 320 5.17 -13.85 21.48
CA SER A 320 6.56 -14.25 21.49
C SER A 320 7.34 -13.12 20.82
N THR A 321 8.28 -12.49 21.52
CA THR A 321 9.11 -11.40 20.98
C THR A 321 9.60 -11.77 19.59
N PRO A 322 9.13 -11.11 18.53
CA PRO A 322 9.54 -11.49 17.19
C PRO A 322 10.95 -10.94 16.97
N LYS A 323 11.90 -11.84 16.83
CA LYS A 323 13.20 -11.44 16.27
C LYS A 323 12.98 -10.94 14.84
N ASN A 324 13.62 -9.84 14.50
CA ASN A 324 13.66 -9.35 13.11
C ASN A 324 14.01 -10.51 12.15
N PRO A 325 13.34 -10.61 11.00
CA PRO A 325 13.65 -11.64 10.03
C PRO A 325 15.12 -11.62 9.63
N LYS A 326 15.70 -12.80 9.44
CA LYS A 326 17.05 -12.90 8.89
C LYS A 326 17.01 -12.54 7.41
N LEU A 327 17.82 -11.58 7.03
CA LEU A 327 18.07 -11.23 5.63
C LEU A 327 19.29 -12.00 5.14
N ASN A 328 19.24 -12.53 3.93
CA ASN A 328 20.42 -13.08 3.25
C ASN A 328 21.31 -11.95 2.70
N GLY A 329 22.42 -12.29 2.03
CA GLY A 329 23.35 -11.32 1.45
C GLY A 329 22.68 -10.49 0.36
N GLU A 330 22.01 -11.15 -0.58
CA GLU A 330 21.31 -10.52 -1.69
C GLU A 330 20.23 -9.51 -1.24
N ASP A 331 19.42 -9.87 -0.23
CA ASP A 331 18.42 -8.94 0.32
C ASP A 331 19.06 -7.67 0.88
N ARG A 332 20.23 -7.80 1.55
CA ARG A 332 20.93 -6.65 2.14
C ARG A 332 21.53 -5.76 1.05
N GLU A 333 22.15 -6.36 0.05
CA GLU A 333 22.68 -5.64 -1.11
C GLU A 333 21.56 -4.90 -1.83
N GLU A 334 20.45 -5.57 -2.14
CA GLU A 334 19.29 -4.95 -2.79
C GLU A 334 18.73 -3.77 -1.98
N ILE A 335 18.61 -3.89 -0.66
CA ILE A 335 18.14 -2.80 0.21
C ILE A 335 19.10 -1.60 0.15
N GLU A 336 20.42 -1.83 0.22
CA GLU A 336 21.40 -0.75 0.16
C GLU A 336 21.41 -0.09 -1.23
N GLU A 337 21.36 -0.87 -2.29
CA GLU A 337 21.29 -0.38 -3.67
C GLU A 337 20.08 0.53 -3.88
N LEU A 338 18.88 0.09 -3.47
CA LEU A 338 17.66 0.89 -3.57
C LEU A 338 17.77 2.22 -2.81
N ILE A 339 18.39 2.22 -1.61
CA ILE A 339 18.58 3.44 -0.83
C ILE A 339 19.57 4.39 -1.51
N ILE A 340 20.67 3.85 -2.05
CA ILE A 340 21.68 4.65 -2.75
C ILE A 340 21.10 5.25 -4.03
N GLU A 341 20.41 4.44 -4.82
CA GLU A 341 19.81 4.87 -6.08
C GLU A 341 18.75 5.96 -5.93
N GLY A 342 17.98 5.94 -4.82
CA GLY A 342 16.95 6.94 -4.57
C GLY A 342 17.48 8.23 -3.92
N LYS A 343 18.73 8.23 -3.46
CA LYS A 343 19.38 9.46 -2.93
C LYS A 343 20.15 10.27 -3.99
N GLY A 344 20.21 9.77 -5.21
CA GLY A 344 20.92 10.38 -6.36
C GLY A 344 22.36 9.95 -6.45
#